data_e991cc2b9370402153ac39bc2b595d53
#
_entry.id   e991cc2b9370402153ac39bc2b595d53
#
_cell.length_a   1.000
_cell.length_b   1.000
_cell.length_c   1.000
_cell.angle_alpha   90.00
_cell.angle_beta   90.00
_cell.angle_gamma   90.00
#
_symmetry.space_group_name_H-M   'P 1'
#
loop_
_entity.id
_entity.type
_entity.pdbx_description
1 polymer ?
#
loop_
_entity_poly.entity_id
_entity_poly.type
_entity_poly.pdbx_seq_one_letter_code
_entity_poly.pdbx_strand_id
1 'polypeptide(L)'
;MVDLNITINSRVTILWEESMYKSNIQDINEKEILITIPVYDGIYLTLSKGDEIEQIFYDKKGNLFTYKTKVLGRYIEKKIPFYRLNKPYDIKRVQRRDYVRVNIVQIISYLKETDLEIDIKGKDNCENALLLDLSGGGMKIKVKEELSVNDTIISNLTYDSEKISVKGRVVRIEKTEDRKYIYGINFDDIDNSTREKIIKTVFKIMRKQRELV
;
A
#
# COMPACT_ATOMS: atom_id res chain seq x y z
N MET A 1 19.55 -18.57 3.83
CA MET A 1 19.89 -17.15 3.62
C MET A 1 18.72 -16.52 2.89
N VAL A 2 18.17 -15.42 3.38
CA VAL A 2 17.04 -14.75 2.71
C VAL A 2 17.60 -14.05 1.48
N ASP A 3 17.17 -14.46 0.30
CA ASP A 3 17.61 -13.85 -0.96
C ASP A 3 16.84 -12.55 -1.19
N LEU A 4 17.53 -11.42 -1.08
CA LEU A 4 16.98 -10.09 -1.28
C LEU A 4 17.21 -9.66 -2.73
N ASN A 5 16.24 -9.96 -3.59
CA ASN A 5 16.34 -9.65 -5.03
C ASN A 5 16.05 -8.15 -5.30
N ILE A 6 16.99 -7.29 -4.92
CA ILE A 6 16.96 -5.86 -5.23
C ILE A 6 17.38 -5.68 -6.70
N THR A 7 16.67 -4.85 -7.43
CA THR A 7 16.99 -4.49 -8.82
C THR A 7 17.12 -2.97 -8.98
N ILE A 8 17.82 -2.53 -10.02
CA ILE A 8 17.89 -1.11 -10.41
C ILE A 8 16.47 -0.56 -10.59
N ASN A 9 16.24 0.69 -10.23
CA ASN A 9 14.97 1.40 -10.19
C ASN A 9 13.97 0.86 -9.13
N SER A 10 14.38 -0.08 -8.27
CA SER A 10 13.56 -0.46 -7.13
C SER A 10 13.44 0.70 -6.14
N ARG A 11 12.23 0.90 -5.62
CA ARG A 11 11.99 1.85 -4.54
C ARG A 11 12.40 1.26 -3.21
N VAL A 12 13.06 2.08 -2.39
CA VAL A 12 13.40 1.77 -1.01
C VAL A 12 12.94 2.89 -0.11
N THR A 13 12.59 2.55 1.12
CA THR A 13 12.26 3.53 2.16
C THR A 13 13.32 3.43 3.24
N ILE A 14 13.95 4.54 3.57
CA ILE A 14 14.93 4.65 4.64
C ILE A 14 14.19 5.08 5.90
N LEU A 15 14.35 4.32 6.97
CA LEU A 15 13.90 4.69 8.31
C LEU A 15 15.03 5.49 8.96
N TRP A 16 14.75 6.75 9.27
CA TRP A 16 15.70 7.64 9.95
C TRP A 16 14.97 8.45 11.00
N GLU A 17 15.38 8.29 12.25
CA GLU A 17 14.64 8.82 13.39
C GLU A 17 13.16 8.38 13.30
N GLU A 18 12.20 9.29 13.38
CA GLU A 18 10.76 8.99 13.31
C GLU A 18 10.17 9.16 11.89
N SER A 19 11.02 9.35 10.87
CA SER A 19 10.59 9.67 9.50
C SER A 19 10.93 8.58 8.49
N MET A 20 10.13 8.52 7.41
CA MET A 20 10.26 7.55 6.32
C MET A 20 10.65 8.26 5.03
N TYR A 21 11.93 8.25 4.69
CA TYR A 21 12.45 8.87 3.48
C TYR A 21 12.39 7.91 2.29
N LYS A 22 11.93 8.39 1.15
CA LYS A 22 11.85 7.62 -0.10
C LYS A 22 13.10 7.81 -0.93
N SER A 23 13.60 6.72 -1.50
CA SER A 23 14.72 6.70 -2.41
C SER A 23 14.55 5.61 -3.47
N ASN A 24 15.39 5.63 -4.50
CA ASN A 24 15.43 4.61 -5.53
C ASN A 24 16.84 4.04 -5.64
N ILE A 25 16.92 2.75 -5.93
CA ILE A 25 18.18 2.09 -6.27
C ILE A 25 18.59 2.56 -7.66
N GLN A 26 19.75 3.21 -7.77
CA GLN A 26 20.26 3.71 -9.03
C GLN A 26 21.22 2.74 -9.71
N ASP A 27 22.05 2.07 -8.91
CA ASP A 27 22.99 1.07 -9.39
C ASP A 27 23.29 0.03 -8.31
N ILE A 28 23.72 -1.16 -8.73
CA ILE A 28 24.11 -2.27 -7.85
C ILE A 28 25.29 -3.00 -8.47
N ASN A 29 26.37 -3.11 -7.72
CA ASN A 29 27.50 -3.95 -8.08
C ASN A 29 27.80 -4.98 -6.96
N GLU A 30 28.88 -5.75 -7.09
CA GLU A 30 29.21 -6.80 -6.11
C GLU A 30 29.51 -6.27 -4.70
N LYS A 31 29.96 -5.02 -4.55
CA LYS A 31 30.42 -4.45 -3.28
C LYS A 31 29.49 -3.45 -2.66
N GLU A 32 28.69 -2.75 -3.46
CA GLU A 32 27.92 -1.60 -3.02
C GLU A 32 26.60 -1.42 -3.78
N ILE A 33 25.75 -0.58 -3.21
CA ILE A 33 24.50 -0.11 -3.79
C ILE A 33 24.55 1.41 -3.87
N LEU A 34 24.13 1.97 -4.99
CA LEU A 34 23.96 3.40 -5.19
C LEU A 34 22.49 3.74 -5.09
N ILE A 35 22.16 4.71 -4.23
CA ILE A 35 20.77 5.20 -4.07
C ILE A 35 20.69 6.69 -4.34
N THR A 36 19.53 7.15 -4.84
CA THR A 36 19.23 8.59 -4.92
C THR A 36 19.22 9.21 -3.52
N ILE A 37 19.40 10.53 -3.42
CA ILE A 37 19.27 11.21 -2.13
C ILE A 37 17.87 10.97 -1.59
N PRO A 38 17.72 10.40 -0.37
CA PRO A 38 16.40 10.12 0.19
C PRO A 38 15.65 11.40 0.49
N VAL A 39 14.33 11.40 0.23
CA VAL A 39 13.48 12.57 0.39
C VAL A 39 12.19 12.22 1.15
N TYR A 40 11.78 13.11 2.04
CA TYR A 40 10.50 13.07 2.74
C TYR A 40 9.89 14.47 2.75
N ASP A 41 8.70 14.63 2.20
CA ASP A 41 7.97 15.91 2.10
C ASP A 41 8.81 17.08 1.58
N GLY A 42 9.59 16.82 0.51
CA GLY A 42 10.50 17.82 -0.09
C GLY A 42 11.82 18.03 0.67
N ILE A 43 12.00 17.42 1.83
CA ILE A 43 13.22 17.53 2.65
C ILE A 43 14.18 16.39 2.30
N TYR A 44 15.42 16.74 1.96
CA TYR A 44 16.46 15.79 1.64
C TYR A 44 17.18 15.31 2.90
N LEU A 45 17.31 14.00 3.05
CA LEU A 45 18.05 13.40 4.16
C LEU A 45 19.56 13.59 3.97
N THR A 46 20.20 14.18 4.96
CA THR A 46 21.65 14.30 5.01
C THR A 46 22.25 13.18 5.84
N LEU A 47 23.04 12.32 5.21
CA LEU A 47 23.72 11.19 5.84
C LEU A 47 25.23 11.41 5.80
N SER A 48 25.92 10.96 6.84
CA SER A 48 27.37 10.98 6.99
C SER A 48 27.99 9.61 6.66
N LYS A 49 29.24 9.59 6.25
CA LYS A 49 29.99 8.33 6.08
C LYS A 49 30.05 7.58 7.42
N GLY A 50 29.65 6.31 7.39
CA GLY A 50 29.61 5.45 8.56
C GLY A 50 28.23 5.30 9.18
N ASP A 51 27.26 6.17 8.85
CA ASP A 51 25.90 6.05 9.33
C ASP A 51 25.32 4.68 8.95
N GLU A 52 24.70 4.01 9.93
CA GLU A 52 23.95 2.79 9.72
C GLU A 52 22.49 3.16 9.52
N ILE A 53 21.91 2.75 8.39
CA ILE A 53 20.53 3.03 8.05
C ILE A 53 19.73 1.73 7.90
N GLU A 54 18.51 1.73 8.42
CA GLU A 54 17.56 0.67 8.19
C GLU A 54 16.67 1.01 7.00
N GLN A 55 16.43 0.02 6.14
CA GLN A 55 15.68 0.20 4.92
C GLN A 55 14.54 -0.80 4.80
N ILE A 56 13.44 -0.35 4.22
CA ILE A 56 12.28 -1.16 3.85
C ILE A 56 12.27 -1.32 2.34
N PHE A 57 12.12 -2.55 1.88
CA PHE A 57 12.03 -2.92 0.48
C PHE A 57 10.86 -3.86 0.22
N TYR A 58 10.17 -3.66 -0.89
CA TYR A 58 9.14 -4.55 -1.40
C TYR A 58 9.64 -5.25 -2.64
N ASP A 59 9.64 -6.58 -2.62
CA ASP A 59 9.93 -7.35 -3.83
C ASP A 59 8.78 -7.29 -4.85
N LYS A 60 9.01 -7.83 -6.05
CA LYS A 60 8.01 -7.89 -7.14
C LYS A 60 6.76 -8.72 -6.76
N LYS A 61 6.87 -9.59 -5.76
CA LYS A 61 5.76 -10.42 -5.24
C LYS A 61 5.01 -9.72 -4.10
N GLY A 62 5.44 -8.52 -3.70
CA GLY A 62 4.85 -7.75 -2.61
C GLY A 62 5.27 -8.19 -1.22
N ASN A 63 6.32 -9.02 -1.08
CA ASN A 63 6.90 -9.34 0.21
C ASN A 63 7.67 -8.12 0.73
N LEU A 64 7.55 -7.88 2.02
CA LEU A 64 8.27 -6.83 2.72
C LEU A 64 9.55 -7.39 3.33
N PHE A 65 10.64 -6.66 3.13
CA PHE A 65 11.91 -6.91 3.77
C PHE A 65 12.39 -5.67 4.50
N THR A 66 13.02 -5.86 5.65
CA THR A 66 13.87 -4.86 6.28
C THR A 66 15.31 -5.33 6.22
N TYR A 67 16.24 -4.43 6.08
CA TYR A 67 17.67 -4.70 6.09
C TYR A 67 18.44 -3.45 6.47
N LYS A 68 19.68 -3.65 6.87
CA LYS A 68 20.60 -2.56 7.22
C LYS A 68 21.66 -2.38 6.17
N THR A 69 22.14 -1.15 6.03
CA THR A 69 23.32 -0.79 5.25
C THR A 69 24.10 0.31 5.96
N LYS A 70 25.39 0.45 5.63
CA LYS A 70 26.22 1.57 6.07
C LYS A 70 26.51 2.50 4.92
N VAL A 71 26.48 3.78 5.19
CA VAL A 71 26.85 4.82 4.22
C VAL A 71 28.36 4.81 4.02
N LEU A 72 28.79 4.55 2.79
CA LEU A 72 30.19 4.59 2.39
C LEU A 72 30.65 5.99 2.01
N GLY A 73 29.70 6.85 1.63
CA GLY A 73 29.94 8.24 1.26
C GLY A 73 28.95 8.74 0.22
N ARG A 74 29.15 10.00 -0.18
CA ARG A 74 28.44 10.61 -1.31
C ARG A 74 29.18 10.36 -2.62
N TYR A 75 28.43 10.27 -3.70
CA TYR A 75 28.94 10.16 -5.06
C TYR A 75 28.17 11.14 -5.94
N ILE A 76 28.85 11.82 -6.85
CA ILE A 76 28.23 12.76 -7.79
C ILE A 76 28.50 12.27 -9.21
N GLU A 77 27.46 12.03 -9.96
CA GLU A 77 27.55 11.69 -11.38
C GLU A 77 26.71 12.69 -12.20
N LYS A 78 27.33 13.32 -13.21
CA LYS A 78 26.66 14.32 -14.08
C LYS A 78 25.87 15.39 -13.28
N LYS A 79 26.46 15.86 -12.17
CA LYS A 79 25.88 16.84 -11.23
C LYS A 79 24.71 16.31 -10.38
N ILE A 80 24.41 15.03 -10.43
CA ILE A 80 23.36 14.39 -9.59
C ILE A 80 24.04 13.72 -8.40
N PRO A 81 23.66 14.06 -7.17
CA PRO A 81 24.22 13.43 -5.98
C PRO A 81 23.51 12.11 -5.65
N PHE A 82 24.31 11.15 -5.17
CA PHE A 82 23.87 9.84 -4.70
C PHE A 82 24.52 9.49 -3.37
N TYR A 83 23.97 8.51 -2.65
CA TYR A 83 24.67 7.84 -1.56
C TYR A 83 25.15 6.47 -2.02
N ARG A 84 26.42 6.15 -1.68
CA ARG A 84 27.01 4.83 -1.79
C ARG A 84 26.81 4.10 -0.48
N LEU A 85 26.25 2.92 -0.53
CA LEU A 85 25.96 2.05 0.62
C LEU A 85 26.70 0.73 0.44
N ASN A 86 27.10 0.09 1.54
CA ASN A 86 27.58 -1.29 1.47
C ASN A 86 26.42 -2.24 1.11
N LYS A 87 26.75 -3.51 0.89
CA LYS A 87 25.71 -4.55 0.69
C LYS A 87 24.79 -4.68 1.91
N PRO A 88 23.51 -5.01 1.68
CA PRO A 88 22.55 -5.28 2.74
C PRO A 88 23.01 -6.38 3.68
N TYR A 89 22.79 -6.18 4.96
CA TYR A 89 22.97 -7.16 6.00
C TYR A 89 21.80 -7.09 7.01
N ASP A 90 21.73 -8.03 7.95
CA ASP A 90 20.61 -8.19 8.90
C ASP A 90 19.23 -8.21 8.18
N ILE A 91 19.17 -8.99 7.07
CA ILE A 91 17.99 -9.04 6.22
C ILE A 91 16.90 -9.87 6.90
N LYS A 92 15.72 -9.25 7.08
CA LYS A 92 14.53 -9.88 7.68
C LYS A 92 13.34 -9.75 6.75
N ARG A 93 12.62 -10.86 6.55
CA ARG A 93 11.32 -10.80 5.91
C ARG A 93 10.26 -10.48 6.96
N VAL A 94 9.46 -9.45 6.72
CA VAL A 94 8.44 -8.97 7.64
C VAL A 94 7.06 -9.26 7.08
N GLN A 95 6.25 -10.00 7.81
CA GLN A 95 4.83 -10.18 7.52
C GLN A 95 4.04 -9.18 8.38
N ARG A 96 3.50 -8.12 7.76
CA ARG A 96 2.70 -7.09 8.45
C ARG A 96 1.21 -7.11 8.08
N ARG A 97 0.79 -8.05 7.24
CA ARG A 97 -0.61 -8.17 6.84
C ARG A 97 -1.22 -9.39 7.47
N ASP A 98 -2.27 -9.20 8.24
CA ASP A 98 -3.02 -10.29 8.86
C ASP A 98 -3.88 -11.03 7.84
N TYR A 99 -4.27 -10.36 6.76
CA TYR A 99 -5.15 -10.90 5.72
C TYR A 99 -4.52 -10.81 4.34
N VAL A 100 -4.73 -11.88 3.57
CA VAL A 100 -4.39 -11.92 2.14
C VAL A 100 -5.23 -10.89 1.40
N ARG A 101 -4.63 -10.23 0.41
CA ARG A 101 -5.30 -9.28 -0.49
C ARG A 101 -5.35 -9.84 -1.89
N VAL A 102 -6.46 -9.59 -2.57
CA VAL A 102 -6.63 -9.90 -3.98
C VAL A 102 -6.92 -8.63 -4.77
N ASN A 103 -6.23 -8.43 -5.89
CA ASN A 103 -6.58 -7.38 -6.82
C ASN A 103 -7.86 -7.77 -7.57
N ILE A 104 -8.79 -6.85 -7.68
CA ILE A 104 -10.06 -7.05 -8.38
C ILE A 104 -10.49 -5.73 -9.00
N VAL A 105 -11.16 -5.80 -10.15
CA VAL A 105 -11.78 -4.62 -10.77
C VAL A 105 -13.27 -4.89 -10.86
N GLN A 106 -14.04 -4.28 -9.96
CA GLN A 106 -15.50 -4.48 -9.86
C GLN A 106 -16.19 -3.20 -9.42
N ILE A 107 -17.35 -2.91 -9.98
CA ILE A 107 -18.22 -1.82 -9.51
C ILE A 107 -18.95 -2.30 -8.26
N ILE A 108 -18.91 -1.48 -7.22
CA ILE A 108 -19.65 -1.65 -5.97
C ILE A 108 -20.44 -0.39 -5.67
N SER A 109 -21.46 -0.48 -4.83
CA SER A 109 -22.13 0.71 -4.29
C SER A 109 -21.64 1.00 -2.87
N TYR A 110 -21.61 2.29 -2.52
CA TYR A 110 -21.30 2.73 -1.17
C TYR A 110 -22.16 3.93 -0.79
N LEU A 111 -22.26 4.18 0.51
CA LEU A 111 -22.97 5.29 1.11
C LEU A 111 -22.11 5.85 2.25
N LYS A 112 -22.02 7.16 2.39
CA LYS A 112 -21.44 7.79 3.60
C LYS A 112 -22.39 7.59 4.79
N GLU A 113 -21.84 7.32 5.97
CA GLU A 113 -22.64 7.16 7.18
C GLU A 113 -23.42 8.44 7.53
N THR A 114 -22.85 9.62 7.27
CA THR A 114 -23.52 10.93 7.45
C THR A 114 -24.77 11.09 6.61
N ASP A 115 -24.88 10.38 5.49
CA ASP A 115 -26.00 10.47 4.55
C ASP A 115 -27.14 9.55 4.92
N LEU A 116 -26.93 8.62 5.87
CA LEU A 116 -27.99 7.75 6.41
C LEU A 116 -29.11 8.54 7.13
N GLU A 117 -28.77 9.65 7.79
CA GLU A 117 -29.74 10.50 8.47
C GLU A 117 -30.61 11.32 7.50
N ILE A 118 -30.18 11.47 6.25
CA ILE A 118 -30.88 12.24 5.22
C ILE A 118 -31.92 11.38 4.46
N ASP A 119 -31.79 10.04 4.60
CA ASP A 119 -32.58 9.05 3.82
C ASP A 119 -34.05 8.91 4.27
N ILE A 120 -34.55 9.78 5.19
CA ILE A 120 -35.99 9.87 5.56
C ILE A 120 -36.86 10.29 4.34
N LYS A 121 -36.26 10.66 3.20
CA LYS A 121 -36.92 11.09 1.97
C LYS A 121 -36.87 10.08 0.80
N GLY A 122 -36.41 8.84 1.01
CA GLY A 122 -36.60 7.75 0.04
C GLY A 122 -35.81 7.89 -1.28
N LYS A 123 -34.65 8.56 -1.29
CA LYS A 123 -33.70 8.49 -2.41
C LYS A 123 -32.55 7.57 -2.03
N ASP A 124 -32.33 6.51 -2.82
CA ASP A 124 -31.12 5.71 -2.77
C ASP A 124 -29.91 6.61 -3.07
N ASN A 125 -29.31 7.17 -2.03
CA ASN A 125 -28.09 8.01 -2.14
C ASN A 125 -26.82 7.17 -2.29
N CYS A 126 -26.94 5.94 -2.79
CA CYS A 126 -25.79 5.08 -3.02
C CYS A 126 -24.97 5.56 -4.22
N GLU A 127 -23.71 5.83 -3.97
CA GLU A 127 -22.72 6.17 -5.00
C GLU A 127 -21.99 4.92 -5.51
N ASN A 128 -21.45 4.99 -6.72
CA ASN A 128 -20.69 3.90 -7.31
C ASN A 128 -19.20 4.09 -7.09
N ALA A 129 -18.50 3.03 -6.69
CA ALA A 129 -17.07 2.96 -6.56
C ALA A 129 -16.50 1.82 -7.41
N LEU A 130 -15.26 1.98 -7.87
CA LEU A 130 -14.49 0.90 -8.46
C LEU A 130 -13.65 0.23 -7.36
N LEU A 131 -13.97 -1.01 -7.01
CA LEU A 131 -13.17 -1.82 -6.10
C LEU A 131 -11.88 -2.25 -6.80
N LEU A 132 -10.73 -1.98 -6.18
CA LEU A 132 -9.38 -2.26 -6.75
C LEU A 132 -8.66 -3.38 -6.03
N ASP A 133 -8.84 -3.52 -4.73
CA ASP A 133 -8.40 -4.68 -3.96
C ASP A 133 -9.34 -4.98 -2.79
N LEU A 134 -9.31 -6.23 -2.31
CA LEU A 134 -10.13 -6.71 -1.21
C LEU A 134 -9.32 -7.65 -0.30
N SER A 135 -9.55 -7.56 1.00
CA SER A 135 -9.00 -8.44 2.02
C SER A 135 -9.95 -8.59 3.20
N GLY A 136 -9.69 -9.53 4.12
CA GLY A 136 -10.49 -9.68 5.35
C GLY A 136 -10.44 -8.50 6.32
N GLY A 137 -9.51 -7.55 6.15
CA GLY A 137 -9.37 -6.36 7.00
C GLY A 137 -9.69 -5.04 6.30
N GLY A 138 -10.00 -5.04 5.00
CA GLY A 138 -10.25 -3.79 4.29
C GLY A 138 -10.24 -3.93 2.78
N MET A 139 -10.41 -2.80 2.11
CA MET A 139 -10.46 -2.74 0.66
C MET A 139 -9.84 -1.44 0.14
N LYS A 140 -9.59 -1.40 -1.15
CA LYS A 140 -9.21 -0.19 -1.88
C LYS A 140 -10.26 0.12 -2.93
N ILE A 141 -10.74 1.35 -2.94
CA ILE A 141 -11.75 1.83 -3.89
C ILE A 141 -11.28 3.08 -4.63
N LYS A 142 -11.75 3.25 -5.87
CA LYS A 142 -11.58 4.48 -6.64
C LYS A 142 -12.93 5.13 -6.88
N VAL A 143 -13.06 6.40 -6.52
CA VAL A 143 -14.29 7.19 -6.64
C VAL A 143 -13.99 8.59 -7.21
N LYS A 144 -15.03 9.31 -7.58
CA LYS A 144 -14.94 10.72 -7.99
C LYS A 144 -15.10 11.67 -6.81
N GLU A 145 -15.89 11.26 -5.84
CA GLU A 145 -16.23 12.05 -4.66
C GLU A 145 -15.03 12.23 -3.74
N GLU A 146 -14.92 13.39 -3.12
CA GLU A 146 -13.89 13.68 -2.12
C GLU A 146 -14.38 13.25 -0.73
N LEU A 147 -13.71 12.21 -0.19
CA LEU A 147 -13.87 11.75 1.18
C LEU A 147 -12.69 12.22 2.01
N SER A 148 -12.90 12.38 3.31
CA SER A 148 -11.86 12.73 4.26
C SER A 148 -11.31 11.50 5.01
N VAL A 149 -10.11 11.59 5.53
CA VAL A 149 -9.60 10.57 6.47
C VAL A 149 -10.53 10.52 7.68
N ASN A 150 -10.87 9.33 8.14
CA ASN A 150 -11.83 8.98 9.17
C ASN A 150 -13.31 9.05 8.74
N ASP A 151 -13.63 9.45 7.51
CA ASP A 151 -15.00 9.27 7.02
C ASP A 151 -15.37 7.78 7.06
N THR A 152 -16.58 7.50 7.49
CA THR A 152 -17.13 6.14 7.52
C THR A 152 -18.07 5.93 6.34
N ILE A 153 -17.91 4.80 5.66
CA ILE A 153 -18.76 4.38 4.56
C ILE A 153 -19.33 2.99 4.81
N ILE A 154 -20.53 2.74 4.27
CA ILE A 154 -21.11 1.42 4.18
C ILE A 154 -21.03 1.01 2.72
N SER A 155 -20.40 -0.13 2.44
CA SER A 155 -20.19 -0.63 1.08
C SER A 155 -20.90 -1.94 0.87
N ASN A 156 -21.55 -2.08 -0.29
CA ASN A 156 -22.23 -3.29 -0.70
C ASN A 156 -21.45 -3.97 -1.84
N LEU A 157 -20.92 -5.13 -1.53
CA LEU A 157 -20.17 -5.99 -2.43
C LEU A 157 -21.08 -7.12 -2.90
N THR A 158 -21.01 -7.46 -4.17
CA THR A 158 -21.71 -8.65 -4.69
C THR A 158 -20.73 -9.51 -5.47
N TYR A 159 -20.56 -10.77 -5.08
CA TYR A 159 -19.71 -11.72 -5.78
C TYR A 159 -20.38 -13.10 -5.83
N ASP A 160 -20.50 -13.70 -7.04
CA ASP A 160 -21.18 -14.97 -7.27
C ASP A 160 -22.57 -15.04 -6.58
N SER A 161 -23.39 -13.98 -6.72
CA SER A 161 -24.71 -13.83 -6.09
C SER A 161 -24.70 -13.65 -4.56
N GLU A 162 -23.55 -13.71 -3.91
CA GLU A 162 -23.41 -13.43 -2.49
C GLU A 162 -23.29 -11.91 -2.28
N LYS A 163 -24.21 -11.36 -1.48
CA LYS A 163 -24.22 -9.93 -1.10
C LYS A 163 -23.59 -9.77 0.27
N ILE A 164 -22.63 -8.86 0.36
CA ILE A 164 -21.92 -8.55 1.60
C ILE A 164 -22.01 -7.03 1.79
N SER A 165 -22.60 -6.61 2.91
CA SER A 165 -22.60 -5.22 3.34
C SER A 165 -21.55 -5.08 4.44
N VAL A 166 -20.67 -4.08 4.32
CA VAL A 166 -19.59 -3.87 5.27
C VAL A 166 -19.37 -2.39 5.54
N LYS A 167 -19.23 -2.06 6.82
CA LYS A 167 -18.86 -0.74 7.30
C LYS A 167 -17.35 -0.63 7.34
N GLY A 168 -16.80 0.51 6.92
CA GLY A 168 -15.38 0.75 6.96
C GLY A 168 -15.06 2.23 6.97
N ARG A 169 -13.84 2.53 7.45
CA ARG A 169 -13.34 3.88 7.63
C ARG A 169 -12.21 4.18 6.66
N VAL A 170 -12.21 5.39 6.11
CA VAL A 170 -11.13 5.90 5.26
C VAL A 170 -9.86 6.09 6.09
N VAL A 171 -8.81 5.33 5.76
CA VAL A 171 -7.50 5.40 6.44
C VAL A 171 -6.39 5.94 5.56
N ARG A 172 -6.63 6.03 4.26
CA ARG A 172 -5.65 6.52 3.30
C ARG A 172 -6.34 7.15 2.10
N ILE A 173 -5.76 8.25 1.62
CA ILE A 173 -6.20 8.98 0.41
C ILE A 173 -5.02 9.08 -0.54
N GLU A 174 -5.28 8.84 -1.82
CA GLU A 174 -4.34 9.05 -2.90
C GLU A 174 -5.09 9.74 -4.06
N LYS A 175 -4.65 10.93 -4.44
CA LYS A 175 -5.23 11.69 -5.56
C LYS A 175 -4.62 11.21 -6.86
N THR A 176 -5.47 10.88 -7.85
CA THR A 176 -5.01 10.43 -9.17
C THR A 176 -4.95 11.58 -10.17
N GLU A 177 -4.20 11.42 -11.25
CA GLU A 177 -4.06 12.43 -12.30
C GLU A 177 -5.39 12.73 -13.02
N ASP A 178 -6.30 11.75 -13.09
CA ASP A 178 -7.63 11.89 -13.69
C ASP A 178 -8.68 12.53 -12.75
N ARG A 179 -8.21 13.27 -11.74
CA ARG A 179 -9.05 13.99 -10.75
C ARG A 179 -10.01 13.07 -9.97
N LYS A 180 -9.64 11.82 -9.80
CA LYS A 180 -10.31 10.86 -8.92
C LYS A 180 -9.47 10.59 -7.69
N TYR A 181 -10.07 9.93 -6.74
CA TYR A 181 -9.43 9.57 -5.49
C TYR A 181 -9.39 8.06 -5.34
N ILE A 182 -8.28 7.56 -4.83
CA ILE A 182 -8.15 6.17 -4.38
C ILE A 182 -8.11 6.19 -2.87
N TYR A 183 -9.04 5.47 -2.26
CA TYR A 183 -9.16 5.34 -0.81
C TYR A 183 -8.77 3.96 -0.34
N GLY A 184 -7.95 3.90 0.73
CA GLY A 184 -7.80 2.71 1.54
C GLY A 184 -8.87 2.74 2.63
N ILE A 185 -9.70 1.72 2.67
CA ILE A 185 -10.78 1.55 3.64
C ILE A 185 -10.40 0.42 4.59
N ASN A 186 -10.42 0.69 5.89
CA ASN A 186 -10.26 -0.33 6.93
C ASN A 186 -11.64 -0.77 7.43
N PHE A 187 -11.86 -2.06 7.58
CA PHE A 187 -13.10 -2.60 8.14
C PHE A 187 -13.01 -2.57 9.66
N ASP A 188 -13.61 -1.54 10.25
CA ASP A 188 -13.72 -1.42 11.69
C ASP A 188 -14.94 -2.21 12.18
N ASP A 189 -14.84 -2.83 13.36
CA ASP A 189 -15.92 -3.53 14.07
C ASP A 189 -16.71 -4.55 13.22
N ILE A 190 -16.05 -5.14 12.22
CA ILE A 190 -16.65 -6.19 11.40
C ILE A 190 -16.84 -7.46 12.22
N ASP A 191 -18.05 -8.01 12.21
CA ASP A 191 -18.34 -9.29 12.85
C ASP A 191 -17.61 -10.46 12.16
N ASN A 192 -17.34 -11.54 12.90
CA ASN A 192 -16.59 -12.68 12.39
C ASN A 192 -17.27 -13.36 11.20
N SER A 193 -18.59 -13.43 11.16
CA SER A 193 -19.34 -14.06 10.08
C SER A 193 -19.16 -13.28 8.76
N THR A 194 -19.30 -11.96 8.80
CA THR A 194 -19.08 -11.08 7.64
C THR A 194 -17.62 -11.13 7.19
N ARG A 195 -16.67 -11.12 8.12
CA ARG A 195 -15.24 -11.25 7.81
C ARG A 195 -14.92 -12.57 7.13
N GLU A 196 -15.48 -13.69 7.61
CA GLU A 196 -15.30 -14.99 6.98
C GLU A 196 -15.88 -15.04 5.57
N LYS A 197 -17.04 -14.42 5.31
CA LYS A 197 -17.61 -14.30 3.97
C LYS A 197 -16.66 -13.57 3.03
N ILE A 198 -16.08 -12.44 3.48
CA ILE A 198 -15.10 -11.68 2.70
C ILE A 198 -13.85 -12.53 2.42
N ILE A 199 -13.32 -13.22 3.43
CA ILE A 199 -12.14 -14.10 3.26
C ILE A 199 -12.45 -15.21 2.25
N LYS A 200 -13.59 -15.87 2.35
CA LYS A 200 -14.04 -16.90 1.37
C LYS A 200 -14.13 -16.31 -0.02
N THR A 201 -14.68 -15.10 -0.17
CA THR A 201 -14.76 -14.39 -1.45
C THR A 201 -13.37 -14.08 -2.02
N VAL A 202 -12.43 -13.59 -1.19
CA VAL A 202 -11.03 -13.36 -1.58
C VAL A 202 -10.40 -14.63 -2.14
N PHE A 203 -10.54 -15.78 -1.47
CA PHE A 203 -10.01 -17.04 -1.95
C PHE A 203 -10.70 -17.55 -3.22
N LYS A 204 -12.01 -17.34 -3.40
CA LYS A 204 -12.71 -17.66 -4.65
C LYS A 204 -12.16 -16.86 -5.82
N ILE A 205 -11.98 -15.54 -5.65
CA ILE A 205 -11.41 -14.65 -6.66
C ILE A 205 -9.99 -15.10 -7.03
N MET A 206 -9.13 -15.37 -6.04
CA MET A 206 -7.75 -15.83 -6.27
C MET A 206 -7.71 -17.14 -7.05
N ARG A 207 -8.61 -18.09 -6.76
CA ARG A 207 -8.70 -19.36 -7.48
C ARG A 207 -9.07 -19.14 -8.93
N LYS A 208 -10.13 -18.34 -9.17
CA LYS A 208 -10.58 -18.00 -10.52
C LYS A 208 -9.49 -17.28 -11.33
N GLN A 209 -8.72 -16.40 -10.71
CA GLN A 209 -7.61 -15.71 -11.37
C GLN A 209 -6.46 -16.68 -11.76
N ARG A 210 -6.19 -17.72 -10.97
CA ARG A 210 -5.18 -18.74 -11.28
C ARG A 210 -5.61 -19.67 -12.42
N GLU A 211 -6.91 -19.90 -12.58
CA GLU A 211 -7.45 -20.76 -13.66
C GLU A 211 -7.42 -20.05 -15.03
N LEU A 212 -7.23 -18.69 -15.03
CA LEU A 212 -7.19 -17.87 -16.24
C LEU A 212 -5.75 -17.60 -16.74
N VAL A 213 -4.73 -18.07 -16.02
CA VAL A 213 -3.29 -17.93 -16.34
C VAL A 213 -2.71 -19.29 -16.70
#